data_f8a14e3ea39ef234f846a63c9a16813b
#
_entry.id   f8a14e3ea39ef234f846a63c9a16813b
#
_cell.length_a   1.000
_cell.length_b   1.000
_cell.length_c   1.000
_cell.angle_alpha   90.00
_cell.angle_beta   90.00
_cell.angle_gamma   90.00
#
_symmetry.space_group_name_H-M   'P 1'
#
loop_
_entity.id
_entity.type
_entity.pdbx_description
1 polymer ?
#
loop_
_entity_poly.entity_id
_entity_poly.type
_entity_poly.pdbx_seq_one_letter_code
_entity_poly.pdbx_strand_id
1 'polypeptide(L)'
;MEDVIIIGAGPAGISAALYAARSNLNPIVINNGIGALAKAEKIENYYGLEEPISGEELYERGLVQAKALGVQIIEAQVLGIKGFDTFTVQTTAGDFDTVSVILATGSRRTAPSIPGIREFEGKGVSYCAVCDAFFYRNREVAVLGNSDFALHEAEELRNVTPSVTIYTNGKEPEFSREHPIAVNTMKIQAIEGDDLVSGLRMENDIHAQEDGAAEASFYPADGIFVALGTAGSAEIARQMGAELTDKGNIKVNSEMETTIPGLFAAGDCTGGLLQVSKAVYEGSMAGISAGKYVRHKK
;
A
#
# COMPACT_ATOMS: atom_id res chain seq x y z
N MET A 1 -17.27 9.00 -13.29
CA MET A 1 -15.98 8.38 -13.60
C MET A 1 -14.96 9.49 -13.71
N GLU A 2 -13.91 9.41 -12.93
CA GLU A 2 -12.90 10.44 -12.80
C GLU A 2 -11.87 10.34 -13.94
N ASP A 3 -11.17 11.43 -14.24
CA ASP A 3 -10.11 11.41 -15.25
C ASP A 3 -8.86 10.71 -14.74
N VAL A 4 -8.43 11.06 -13.51
CA VAL A 4 -7.24 10.49 -12.89
C VAL A 4 -7.38 10.47 -11.37
N ILE A 5 -7.04 9.34 -10.77
CA ILE A 5 -6.91 9.19 -9.32
C ILE A 5 -5.43 9.07 -8.96
N ILE A 6 -5.00 9.86 -8.00
CA ILE A 6 -3.62 9.91 -7.51
C ILE A 6 -3.62 9.37 -6.09
N ILE A 7 -2.82 8.34 -5.84
CA ILE A 7 -2.74 7.68 -4.54
C ILE A 7 -1.51 8.16 -3.79
N GLY A 8 -1.74 8.98 -2.77
CA GLY A 8 -0.73 9.61 -1.94
C GLY A 8 -0.60 11.12 -2.19
N ALA A 9 -0.60 11.91 -1.10
CA ALA A 9 -0.53 13.38 -1.11
C ALA A 9 0.88 13.92 -0.75
N GLY A 10 1.92 13.10 -0.91
CA GLY A 10 3.30 13.54 -0.79
C GLY A 10 3.75 14.42 -1.98
N PRO A 11 5.04 14.85 -2.02
CA PRO A 11 5.54 15.73 -3.07
C PRO A 11 5.30 15.21 -4.50
N ALA A 12 5.39 13.89 -4.72
CA ALA A 12 5.11 13.29 -6.02
C ALA A 12 3.62 13.39 -6.39
N GLY A 13 2.71 12.99 -5.47
CA GLY A 13 1.28 12.98 -5.75
C GLY A 13 0.72 14.38 -5.92
N ILE A 14 1.11 15.32 -5.08
CA ILE A 14 0.69 16.72 -5.23
C ILE A 14 1.21 17.30 -6.55
N SER A 15 2.49 17.08 -6.90
CA SER A 15 3.02 17.54 -8.19
C SER A 15 2.26 16.94 -9.36
N ALA A 16 1.92 15.65 -9.31
CA ALA A 16 1.11 15.00 -10.33
C ALA A 16 -0.28 15.67 -10.45
N ALA A 17 -0.94 15.94 -9.32
CA ALA A 17 -2.24 16.61 -9.27
C ALA A 17 -2.21 18.01 -9.87
N LEU A 18 -1.17 18.81 -9.56
CA LEU A 18 -1.01 20.15 -10.12
C LEU A 18 -0.91 20.11 -11.66
N TYR A 19 -0.11 19.19 -12.22
CA TYR A 19 0.05 19.10 -13.67
C TYR A 19 -1.14 18.45 -14.36
N ALA A 20 -1.83 17.49 -13.73
CA ALA A 20 -3.09 16.95 -14.23
C ALA A 20 -4.18 18.05 -14.29
N ALA A 21 -4.37 18.82 -13.23
CA ALA A 21 -5.31 19.94 -13.19
C ALA A 21 -4.97 21.01 -14.27
N ARG A 22 -3.70 21.36 -14.44
CA ARG A 22 -3.24 22.27 -15.50
C ARG A 22 -3.41 21.70 -16.91
N SER A 23 -3.55 20.38 -17.04
CA SER A 23 -3.91 19.69 -18.30
C SER A 23 -5.42 19.62 -18.52
N ASN A 24 -6.20 20.37 -17.76
CA ASN A 24 -7.67 20.43 -17.81
C ASN A 24 -8.34 19.09 -17.49
N LEU A 25 -7.76 18.33 -16.55
CA LEU A 25 -8.35 17.13 -15.96
C LEU A 25 -8.94 17.47 -14.59
N ASN A 26 -9.80 16.58 -14.10
CA ASN A 26 -10.34 16.64 -12.74
C ASN A 26 -9.64 15.57 -11.88
N PRO A 27 -8.46 15.85 -11.29
CA PRO A 27 -7.76 14.89 -10.47
C PRO A 27 -8.38 14.78 -9.08
N ILE A 28 -8.46 13.53 -8.59
CA ILE A 28 -8.71 13.23 -7.18
C ILE A 28 -7.42 12.72 -6.56
N VAL A 29 -7.05 13.24 -5.39
CA VAL A 29 -5.95 12.72 -4.58
C VAL A 29 -6.54 11.95 -3.40
N ILE A 30 -6.21 10.66 -3.29
CA ILE A 30 -6.52 9.87 -2.10
C ILE A 30 -5.35 10.01 -1.12
N ASN A 31 -5.62 10.58 0.03
CA ASN A 31 -4.66 10.87 1.07
C ASN A 31 -4.84 9.95 2.27
N ASN A 32 -3.74 9.41 2.78
CA ASN A 32 -3.70 8.65 4.02
C ASN A 32 -2.54 9.13 4.90
N GLY A 33 -2.54 10.44 5.16
CA GLY A 33 -1.59 11.13 6.04
C GLY A 33 -0.29 11.57 5.36
N ILE A 34 0.55 12.22 6.14
CA ILE A 34 1.76 12.95 5.72
C ILE A 34 2.89 12.04 5.19
N GLY A 35 2.90 10.75 5.55
CA GLY A 35 3.92 9.81 5.08
C GLY A 35 5.34 10.11 5.56
N ALA A 36 6.33 10.00 4.67
CA ALA A 36 7.75 10.14 5.01
C ALA A 36 8.13 11.58 5.45
N LEU A 37 7.39 12.58 5.01
CA LEU A 37 7.64 13.99 5.39
C LEU A 37 7.47 14.23 6.90
N ALA A 38 6.65 13.44 7.60
CA ALA A 38 6.50 13.53 9.06
C ALA A 38 7.82 13.42 9.84
N LYS A 39 8.85 12.79 9.25
CA LYS A 39 10.15 12.56 9.87
C LYS A 39 11.18 13.64 9.51
N ALA A 40 10.85 14.57 8.61
CA ALA A 40 11.75 15.61 8.15
C ALA A 40 11.58 16.87 8.99
N GLU A 41 12.40 17.00 10.04
CA GLU A 41 12.35 18.18 10.92
C GLU A 41 12.80 19.44 10.20
N LYS A 42 13.74 19.31 9.22
CA LYS A 42 14.33 20.42 8.50
C LYS A 42 14.63 20.04 7.04
N ILE A 43 14.04 20.76 6.10
CA ILE A 43 14.29 20.66 4.66
C ILE A 43 14.92 21.98 4.21
N GLU A 44 16.16 21.95 3.73
CA GLU A 44 16.92 23.12 3.28
C GLU A 44 17.52 22.95 1.88
N ASN A 45 17.40 21.74 1.33
CA ASN A 45 17.98 21.36 0.04
C ASN A 45 16.94 21.27 -1.09
N TYR A 46 15.76 21.88 -0.91
CA TYR A 46 14.74 21.99 -1.94
C TYR A 46 14.72 23.41 -2.50
N TYR A 47 14.89 23.53 -3.83
CA TYR A 47 14.98 24.83 -4.52
C TYR A 47 13.73 25.69 -4.29
N GLY A 48 13.93 26.97 -4.00
CA GLY A 48 12.88 27.96 -3.82
C GLY A 48 12.44 28.19 -2.39
N LEU A 49 13.09 27.54 -1.42
CA LEU A 49 12.90 27.86 -0.01
C LEU A 49 13.80 29.03 0.39
N GLU A 50 13.21 30.08 0.94
CA GLU A 50 13.95 31.24 1.49
C GLU A 50 14.64 30.84 2.80
N GLU A 51 13.92 30.06 3.64
CA GLU A 51 14.43 29.49 4.88
C GLU A 51 14.10 27.99 4.93
N PRO A 52 14.83 27.20 5.73
CA PRO A 52 14.50 25.80 5.95
C PRO A 52 13.10 25.65 6.57
N ILE A 53 12.32 24.68 6.07
CA ILE A 53 10.98 24.36 6.59
C ILE A 53 10.91 22.91 7.05
N SER A 54 9.92 22.58 7.88
CA SER A 54 9.64 21.19 8.23
C SER A 54 8.97 20.44 7.06
N GLY A 55 9.02 19.10 7.12
CA GLY A 55 8.27 18.28 6.17
C GLY A 55 6.77 18.44 6.32
N GLU A 56 6.28 18.68 7.53
CA GLU A 56 4.87 18.98 7.81
C GLU A 56 4.45 20.27 7.12
N GLU A 57 5.23 21.34 7.25
CA GLU A 57 4.96 22.60 6.59
C GLU A 57 4.99 22.47 5.05
N LEU A 58 5.95 21.71 4.50
CA LEU A 58 6.00 21.45 3.06
C LEU A 58 4.75 20.70 2.58
N TYR A 59 4.32 19.71 3.36
CA TYR A 59 3.11 18.93 3.07
C TYR A 59 1.85 19.82 3.07
N GLU A 60 1.63 20.62 4.11
CA GLU A 60 0.49 21.52 4.20
C GLU A 60 0.48 22.55 3.07
N ARG A 61 1.61 23.15 2.74
CA ARG A 61 1.75 24.05 1.58
C ARG A 61 1.34 23.36 0.27
N GLY A 62 1.73 22.09 0.10
CA GLY A 62 1.34 21.29 -1.06
C GLY A 62 -0.17 21.07 -1.15
N LEU A 63 -0.82 20.69 -0.04
CA LEU A 63 -2.28 20.52 0.01
C LEU A 63 -3.02 21.81 -0.31
N VAL A 64 -2.58 22.94 0.26
CA VAL A 64 -3.16 24.27 -0.04
C VAL A 64 -3.03 24.60 -1.52
N GLN A 65 -1.86 24.37 -2.11
CA GLN A 65 -1.61 24.62 -3.52
C GLN A 65 -2.49 23.76 -4.44
N ALA A 66 -2.68 22.47 -4.13
CA ALA A 66 -3.54 21.58 -4.90
C ALA A 66 -5.01 22.00 -4.82
N LYS A 67 -5.51 22.30 -3.62
CA LYS A 67 -6.88 22.80 -3.39
C LYS A 67 -7.15 24.11 -4.14
N ALA A 68 -6.18 25.02 -4.21
CA ALA A 68 -6.32 26.29 -4.95
C ALA A 68 -6.49 26.10 -6.47
N LEU A 69 -6.06 24.95 -7.03
CA LEU A 69 -6.30 24.55 -8.43
C LEU A 69 -7.56 23.67 -8.61
N GLY A 70 -8.39 23.54 -7.58
CA GLY A 70 -9.64 22.77 -7.64
C GLY A 70 -9.43 21.24 -7.50
N VAL A 71 -8.23 20.79 -7.09
CA VAL A 71 -7.99 19.35 -6.84
C VAL A 71 -8.80 18.91 -5.63
N GLN A 72 -9.56 17.84 -5.80
CA GLN A 72 -10.25 17.19 -4.70
C GLN A 72 -9.28 16.29 -3.94
N ILE A 73 -9.24 16.42 -2.61
CA ILE A 73 -8.44 15.58 -1.72
C ILE A 73 -9.40 14.81 -0.81
N ILE A 74 -9.31 13.49 -0.85
CA ILE A 74 -10.15 12.58 -0.06
C ILE A 74 -9.27 11.88 0.96
N GLU A 75 -9.59 12.03 2.23
CA GLU A 75 -8.94 11.31 3.31
C GLU A 75 -9.47 9.88 3.37
N ALA A 76 -8.67 8.92 2.88
CA ALA A 76 -9.03 7.52 2.85
C ALA A 76 -7.79 6.63 2.70
N GLN A 77 -7.92 5.39 3.12
CA GLN A 77 -6.96 4.33 2.83
C GLN A 77 -7.38 3.62 1.54
N VAL A 78 -6.44 3.44 0.60
CA VAL A 78 -6.63 2.55 -0.55
C VAL A 78 -6.44 1.11 -0.10
N LEU A 79 -7.41 0.26 -0.45
CA LEU A 79 -7.44 -1.17 -0.14
C LEU A 79 -6.96 -1.99 -1.33
N GLY A 80 -7.32 -1.59 -2.56
CA GLY A 80 -6.92 -2.26 -3.79
C GLY A 80 -7.34 -1.49 -5.03
N ILE A 81 -6.93 -2.00 -6.21
CA ILE A 81 -7.35 -1.49 -7.51
C ILE A 81 -7.78 -2.68 -8.37
N LYS A 82 -8.89 -2.52 -9.09
CA LYS A 82 -9.42 -3.52 -10.03
C LYS A 82 -9.58 -2.91 -11.43
N GLY A 83 -9.61 -3.78 -12.46
CA GLY A 83 -9.79 -3.35 -13.85
C GLY A 83 -8.48 -3.12 -14.61
N PHE A 84 -8.57 -2.90 -15.94
CA PHE A 84 -7.42 -2.70 -16.84
C PHE A 84 -7.63 -1.56 -17.86
N ASP A 85 -8.80 -1.44 -18.46
CA ASP A 85 -9.14 -0.34 -19.37
C ASP A 85 -9.67 0.89 -18.62
N THR A 86 -10.42 0.64 -17.59
CA THR A 86 -10.84 1.56 -16.54
C THR A 86 -10.51 0.92 -15.21
N PHE A 87 -10.19 1.74 -14.23
CA PHE A 87 -9.80 1.30 -12.90
C PHE A 87 -10.87 1.63 -11.89
N THR A 88 -11.14 0.70 -10.98
CA THR A 88 -11.91 0.96 -9.75
C THR A 88 -10.92 0.96 -8.58
N VAL A 89 -10.72 2.11 -7.98
CA VAL A 89 -9.90 2.30 -6.78
C VAL A 89 -10.79 2.06 -5.56
N GLN A 90 -10.55 0.98 -4.84
CA GLN A 90 -11.28 0.59 -3.63
C GLN A 90 -10.66 1.28 -2.41
N THR A 91 -11.48 1.96 -1.62
CA THR A 91 -11.00 2.71 -0.45
C THR A 91 -11.92 2.55 0.76
N THR A 92 -11.46 2.97 1.92
CA THR A 92 -12.29 3.06 3.15
C THR A 92 -13.40 4.11 3.06
N ALA A 93 -13.34 5.03 2.08
CA ALA A 93 -14.39 6.03 1.82
C ALA A 93 -15.34 5.63 0.67
N GLY A 94 -15.23 4.40 0.14
CA GLY A 94 -15.98 3.90 -1.01
C GLY A 94 -15.09 3.69 -2.24
N ASP A 95 -15.71 3.24 -3.33
CA ASP A 95 -15.04 2.91 -4.58
C ASP A 95 -15.13 4.08 -5.57
N PHE A 96 -14.05 4.30 -6.32
CA PHE A 96 -13.95 5.38 -7.29
C PHE A 96 -13.50 4.84 -8.65
N ASP A 97 -14.30 5.08 -9.68
CA ASP A 97 -13.95 4.69 -11.05
C ASP A 97 -13.16 5.79 -11.76
N THR A 98 -12.10 5.40 -12.46
CA THR A 98 -11.21 6.34 -13.17
C THR A 98 -10.64 5.75 -14.45
N VAL A 99 -10.25 6.63 -15.38
CA VAL A 99 -9.54 6.26 -16.61
C VAL A 99 -8.06 5.98 -16.35
N SER A 100 -7.47 6.64 -15.35
CA SER A 100 -6.02 6.55 -15.08
C SER A 100 -5.72 6.60 -13.59
N VAL A 101 -4.63 5.94 -13.16
CA VAL A 101 -4.16 5.96 -11.77
C VAL A 101 -2.68 6.33 -11.72
N ILE A 102 -2.31 7.16 -10.75
CA ILE A 102 -0.92 7.49 -10.42
C ILE A 102 -0.60 7.00 -9.01
N LEU A 103 0.33 6.06 -8.89
CA LEU A 103 0.82 5.54 -7.61
C LEU A 103 1.93 6.44 -7.06
N ALA A 104 1.70 7.09 -5.91
CA ALA A 104 2.62 8.06 -5.31
C ALA A 104 2.72 7.93 -3.78
N THR A 105 2.59 6.70 -3.23
CA THR A 105 2.55 6.46 -1.77
C THR A 105 3.91 6.50 -1.08
N GLY A 106 4.98 6.83 -1.79
CA GLY A 106 6.33 6.89 -1.26
C GLY A 106 7.06 5.55 -1.24
N SER A 107 8.06 5.42 -0.37
CA SER A 107 8.89 4.23 -0.29
C SER A 107 8.14 3.04 0.31
N ARG A 108 8.57 1.84 -0.09
CA ARG A 108 8.07 0.58 0.46
C ARG A 108 8.21 0.56 1.98
N ARG A 109 7.17 0.12 2.68
CA ARG A 109 7.28 -0.15 4.12
C ARG A 109 8.20 -1.33 4.34
N THR A 110 9.04 -1.25 5.38
CA THR A 110 9.88 -2.37 5.79
C THR A 110 8.96 -3.49 6.29
N ALA A 111 9.13 -4.70 5.75
CA ALA A 111 8.49 -5.88 6.32
C ALA A 111 8.85 -5.97 7.82
N PRO A 112 7.91 -6.39 8.68
CA PRO A 112 8.21 -6.54 10.09
C PRO A 112 9.35 -7.54 10.28
N SER A 113 10.11 -7.35 11.35
CA SER A 113 11.18 -8.27 11.72
C SER A 113 10.59 -9.50 12.45
N ILE A 114 9.75 -10.27 11.74
CA ILE A 114 9.26 -11.56 12.21
C ILE A 114 10.20 -12.62 11.65
N PRO A 115 10.85 -13.44 12.47
CA PRO A 115 11.66 -14.57 12.01
C PRO A 115 10.86 -15.46 11.05
N GLY A 116 11.48 -15.91 9.96
CA GLY A 116 10.85 -16.73 8.93
C GLY A 116 10.14 -15.95 7.81
N ILE A 117 9.74 -14.69 8.00
CA ILE A 117 8.96 -13.97 6.99
C ILE A 117 9.69 -13.86 5.63
N ARG A 118 11.01 -13.61 5.65
CA ARG A 118 11.83 -13.52 4.42
C ARG A 118 12.24 -14.87 3.88
N GLU A 119 12.45 -15.83 4.76
CA GLU A 119 12.86 -17.19 4.41
C GLU A 119 11.80 -17.92 3.60
N PHE A 120 10.54 -17.72 4.00
CA PHE A 120 9.37 -18.33 3.38
C PHE A 120 8.69 -17.42 2.33
N GLU A 121 9.28 -16.29 1.94
CA GLU A 121 8.75 -15.46 0.86
C GLU A 121 8.72 -16.26 -0.45
N GLY A 122 7.52 -16.42 -1.05
CA GLY A 122 7.26 -17.29 -2.19
C GLY A 122 7.21 -18.79 -1.87
N LYS A 123 7.39 -19.17 -0.59
CA LYS A 123 7.29 -20.55 -0.08
C LYS A 123 6.15 -20.70 0.94
N GLY A 124 5.09 -19.94 0.77
CA GLY A 124 3.92 -19.87 1.66
C GLY A 124 3.71 -18.50 2.29
N VAL A 125 4.69 -17.59 2.28
CA VAL A 125 4.51 -16.19 2.62
C VAL A 125 4.24 -15.39 1.33
N SER A 126 3.12 -14.67 1.29
CA SER A 126 2.68 -13.81 0.19
C SER A 126 2.33 -12.40 0.68
N TYR A 127 2.36 -11.43 -0.25
CA TYR A 127 1.95 -10.03 -0.04
C TYR A 127 0.74 -9.64 -0.91
N CYS A 128 0.07 -10.61 -1.54
CA CYS A 128 -1.01 -10.35 -2.49
C CYS A 128 -2.06 -11.47 -2.45
N ALA A 129 -3.19 -11.24 -1.78
CA ALA A 129 -4.28 -12.22 -1.77
C ALA A 129 -4.81 -12.47 -3.18
N VAL A 130 -5.07 -11.43 -3.96
CA VAL A 130 -5.61 -11.57 -5.32
C VAL A 130 -4.69 -12.38 -6.24
N CYS A 131 -3.35 -12.31 -6.07
CA CYS A 131 -2.39 -13.05 -6.88
C CYS A 131 -2.36 -14.54 -6.53
N ASP A 132 -2.36 -14.86 -5.22
CA ASP A 132 -1.94 -16.17 -4.74
C ASP A 132 -3.09 -16.97 -4.07
N ALA A 133 -4.25 -16.36 -3.81
CA ALA A 133 -5.35 -17.02 -3.11
C ALA A 133 -5.75 -18.37 -3.74
N PHE A 134 -5.71 -18.47 -5.07
CA PHE A 134 -6.10 -19.69 -5.78
C PHE A 134 -5.31 -20.94 -5.33
N PHE A 135 -4.02 -20.78 -4.95
CA PHE A 135 -3.18 -21.88 -4.48
C PHE A 135 -3.58 -22.40 -3.10
N TYR A 136 -4.38 -21.62 -2.35
CA TYR A 136 -4.80 -21.93 -0.97
C TYR A 136 -6.26 -22.34 -0.87
N ARG A 137 -6.86 -22.85 -1.94
CA ARG A 137 -8.25 -23.33 -1.94
C ARG A 137 -8.44 -24.44 -0.91
N ASN A 138 -9.41 -24.25 0.01
CA ASN A 138 -9.71 -25.15 1.12
C ASN A 138 -8.53 -25.41 2.07
N ARG A 139 -7.61 -24.48 2.17
CA ARG A 139 -6.47 -24.51 3.08
C ARG A 139 -6.62 -23.54 4.23
N GLU A 140 -5.84 -23.73 5.28
CA GLU A 140 -5.78 -22.79 6.40
C GLU A 140 -4.83 -21.66 6.05
N VAL A 141 -5.30 -20.42 6.12
CA VAL A 141 -4.50 -19.25 5.82
C VAL A 141 -4.53 -18.21 6.94
N ALA A 142 -3.39 -17.60 7.19
CA ALA A 142 -3.20 -16.51 8.13
C ALA A 142 -3.01 -15.19 7.37
N VAL A 143 -3.66 -14.13 7.84
CA VAL A 143 -3.43 -12.76 7.37
C VAL A 143 -2.77 -11.97 8.48
N LEU A 144 -1.58 -11.42 8.23
CA LEU A 144 -0.84 -10.61 9.20
C LEU A 144 -1.18 -9.14 9.03
N GLY A 145 -1.87 -8.55 10.01
CA GLY A 145 -2.21 -7.14 10.00
C GLY A 145 -3.34 -6.82 10.97
N ASN A 146 -3.55 -5.54 11.25
CA ASN A 146 -4.55 -5.09 12.22
C ASN A 146 -5.46 -3.96 11.71
N SER A 147 -5.39 -3.63 10.42
CA SER A 147 -6.13 -2.52 9.79
C SER A 147 -7.13 -3.01 8.74
N ASP A 148 -7.93 -2.09 8.19
CA ASP A 148 -8.87 -2.39 7.11
C ASP A 148 -8.21 -3.03 5.88
N PHE A 149 -6.93 -2.79 5.63
CA PHE A 149 -6.21 -3.49 4.57
C PHE A 149 -6.09 -4.99 4.87
N ALA A 150 -5.76 -5.36 6.11
CA ALA A 150 -5.73 -6.78 6.49
C ALA A 150 -7.13 -7.43 6.41
N LEU A 151 -8.16 -6.70 6.82
CA LEU A 151 -9.53 -7.16 6.69
C LEU A 151 -9.92 -7.38 5.21
N HIS A 152 -9.57 -6.45 4.32
CA HIS A 152 -9.82 -6.56 2.89
C HIS A 152 -9.12 -7.79 2.27
N GLU A 153 -7.82 -7.98 2.54
CA GLU A 153 -7.07 -9.15 2.07
C GLU A 153 -7.67 -10.46 2.60
N ALA A 154 -8.10 -10.48 3.86
CA ALA A 154 -8.76 -11.64 4.45
C ALA A 154 -10.12 -11.94 3.81
N GLU A 155 -10.89 -10.95 3.42
CA GLU A 155 -12.16 -11.12 2.70
C GLU A 155 -11.95 -11.64 1.28
N GLU A 156 -10.93 -11.14 0.56
CA GLU A 156 -10.57 -11.68 -0.75
C GLU A 156 -10.18 -13.18 -0.65
N LEU A 157 -9.42 -13.56 0.38
CA LEU A 157 -9.06 -14.95 0.64
C LEU A 157 -10.29 -15.83 0.97
N ARG A 158 -11.28 -15.30 1.69
CA ARG A 158 -12.52 -16.04 2.02
C ARG A 158 -13.35 -16.43 0.81
N ASN A 159 -13.17 -15.81 -0.33
CA ASN A 159 -13.78 -16.23 -1.59
C ASN A 159 -13.22 -17.58 -2.08
N VAL A 160 -12.07 -18.02 -1.55
CA VAL A 160 -11.36 -19.22 -2.00
C VAL A 160 -11.28 -20.29 -0.91
N THR A 161 -11.13 -19.88 0.36
CA THR A 161 -11.10 -20.77 1.53
C THR A 161 -11.90 -20.19 2.69
N PRO A 162 -12.70 -21.02 3.42
CA PRO A 162 -13.40 -20.57 4.61
C PRO A 162 -12.48 -20.39 5.83
N SER A 163 -11.29 -21.01 5.82
CA SER A 163 -10.36 -21.07 6.96
C SER A 163 -9.36 -19.92 6.89
N VAL A 164 -9.82 -18.70 7.20
CA VAL A 164 -9.02 -17.48 7.25
C VAL A 164 -9.02 -16.91 8.66
N THR A 165 -7.85 -16.64 9.22
CA THR A 165 -7.67 -15.98 10.52
C THR A 165 -6.74 -14.77 10.37
N ILE A 166 -7.14 -13.63 10.93
CA ILE A 166 -6.29 -12.44 11.01
C ILE A 166 -5.45 -12.50 12.29
N TYR A 167 -4.16 -12.24 12.16
CA TYR A 167 -3.19 -12.17 13.26
C TYR A 167 -2.63 -10.77 13.38
N THR A 168 -2.90 -10.08 14.49
CA THR A 168 -2.53 -8.67 14.65
C THR A 168 -1.12 -8.46 15.20
N ASN A 169 -0.42 -9.54 15.54
CA ASN A 169 0.94 -9.51 16.08
C ASN A 169 1.08 -8.61 17.31
N GLY A 170 0.22 -8.82 18.30
CA GLY A 170 0.24 -8.09 19.58
C GLY A 170 -0.35 -6.67 19.51
N LYS A 171 -0.97 -6.28 18.41
CA LYS A 171 -1.62 -4.98 18.26
C LYS A 171 -3.13 -5.08 18.44
N GLU A 172 -3.74 -3.99 18.90
CA GLU A 172 -5.19 -3.88 18.89
C GLU A 172 -5.71 -3.86 17.44
N PRO A 173 -6.85 -4.52 17.17
CA PRO A 173 -7.52 -4.44 15.88
C PRO A 173 -8.04 -3.01 15.61
N GLU A 174 -7.78 -2.49 14.42
CA GLU A 174 -8.20 -1.17 13.94
C GLU A 174 -9.08 -1.32 12.70
N PHE A 175 -10.19 -2.09 12.82
CA PHE A 175 -11.12 -2.30 11.74
C PHE A 175 -12.28 -1.29 11.81
N SER A 176 -12.59 -0.65 10.68
CA SER A 176 -13.65 0.37 10.60
C SER A 176 -15.08 -0.23 10.64
N ARG A 177 -15.22 -1.55 10.53
CA ARG A 177 -16.49 -2.26 10.47
C ARG A 177 -16.44 -3.63 11.14
N GLU A 178 -17.59 -4.11 11.55
CA GLU A 178 -17.75 -5.50 12.04
C GLU A 178 -17.55 -6.52 10.91
N HIS A 179 -17.01 -7.68 11.25
CA HIS A 179 -16.75 -8.77 10.31
C HIS A 179 -16.77 -10.14 11.01
N PRO A 180 -17.09 -11.22 10.28
CA PRO A 180 -17.17 -12.58 10.83
C PRO A 180 -15.83 -13.34 10.79
N ILE A 181 -14.71 -12.71 10.48
CA ILE A 181 -13.39 -13.33 10.38
C ILE A 181 -12.77 -13.45 11.77
N ALA A 182 -12.21 -14.61 12.09
CA ALA A 182 -11.51 -14.83 13.36
C ALA A 182 -10.28 -13.93 13.47
N VAL A 183 -10.06 -13.35 14.66
CA VAL A 183 -8.91 -12.50 14.95
C VAL A 183 -8.15 -13.06 16.13
N ASN A 184 -6.83 -13.21 15.97
CA ASN A 184 -5.90 -13.58 17.01
C ASN A 184 -4.95 -12.39 17.28
N THR A 185 -4.94 -11.89 18.50
CA THR A 185 -4.16 -10.71 18.90
C THR A 185 -2.82 -11.06 19.55
N MET A 186 -2.49 -12.34 19.68
CA MET A 186 -1.21 -12.77 20.24
C MET A 186 -0.03 -12.28 19.41
N LYS A 187 1.09 -12.06 20.06
CA LYS A 187 2.32 -11.65 19.41
C LYS A 187 2.99 -12.84 18.72
N ILE A 188 3.43 -12.67 17.50
CA ILE A 188 4.08 -13.71 16.69
C ILE A 188 5.57 -13.74 17.05
N GLN A 189 6.03 -14.92 17.47
CA GLN A 189 7.43 -15.20 17.72
C GLN A 189 8.17 -15.52 16.43
N ALA A 190 7.59 -16.38 15.58
CA ALA A 190 8.19 -16.82 14.31
C ALA A 190 7.13 -17.37 13.34
N ILE A 191 7.49 -17.36 12.06
CA ILE A 191 6.86 -18.17 11.01
C ILE A 191 7.73 -19.43 10.88
N GLU A 192 7.11 -20.59 10.89
CA GLU A 192 7.80 -21.89 10.88
C GLU A 192 7.38 -22.75 9.70
N GLY A 193 8.28 -23.64 9.30
CA GLY A 193 8.11 -24.62 8.24
C GLY A 193 9.43 -25.29 7.90
N ASP A 194 9.37 -26.22 6.96
CA ASP A 194 10.54 -26.84 6.38
C ASP A 194 10.82 -26.22 4.99
N ASP A 195 10.41 -26.88 3.90
CA ASP A 195 10.50 -26.33 2.54
C ASP A 195 9.42 -25.27 2.27
N LEU A 196 8.26 -25.40 2.91
CA LEU A 196 7.11 -24.52 2.84
C LEU A 196 6.68 -24.11 4.27
N VAL A 197 5.91 -23.03 4.37
CA VAL A 197 5.26 -22.62 5.62
C VAL A 197 4.40 -23.76 6.17
N SER A 198 4.46 -23.98 7.48
CA SER A 198 3.59 -24.89 8.21
C SER A 198 2.73 -24.16 9.25
N GLY A 199 3.10 -22.96 9.68
CA GLY A 199 2.31 -22.17 10.61
C GLY A 199 3.06 -21.04 11.30
N LEU A 200 2.41 -20.54 12.35
CA LEU A 200 2.85 -19.44 13.19
C LEU A 200 3.13 -19.94 14.61
N ARG A 201 4.27 -19.57 15.15
CA ARG A 201 4.56 -19.72 16.59
C ARG A 201 4.28 -18.41 17.28
N MET A 202 3.45 -18.45 18.33
CA MET A 202 3.12 -17.28 19.14
C MET A 202 4.01 -17.18 20.37
N GLU A 203 4.25 -15.94 20.85
CA GLU A 203 4.84 -15.73 22.16
C GLU A 203 3.88 -16.30 23.23
N ASN A 204 4.45 -16.85 24.31
CA ASN A 204 3.64 -17.36 25.41
C ASN A 204 2.81 -16.25 26.03
N ASP A 205 1.54 -16.52 26.25
CA ASP A 205 0.70 -15.64 27.08
C ASP A 205 1.15 -15.79 28.54
N ILE A 206 1.91 -14.79 29.02
CA ILE A 206 2.38 -14.74 30.43
C ILE A 206 1.21 -14.67 31.43
N HIS A 207 -0.01 -14.41 30.96
CA HIS A 207 -1.21 -14.41 31.80
C HIS A 207 -1.93 -15.77 31.86
N ALA A 208 -1.52 -16.75 31.05
CA ALA A 208 -2.07 -18.11 31.08
C ALA A 208 -1.31 -19.07 32.02
N GLN A 209 -0.52 -18.55 32.97
CA GLN A 209 0.23 -19.34 33.93
C GLN A 209 -0.64 -19.76 35.12
N GLU A 210 -1.46 -20.79 34.98
CA GLU A 210 -1.92 -21.57 36.14
C GLU A 210 -1.39 -23.01 36.20
N ASP A 211 -0.78 -23.54 35.13
CA ASP A 211 -0.16 -24.89 35.17
C ASP A 211 1.16 -24.92 34.40
N GLY A 212 2.24 -24.82 35.10
CA GLY A 212 3.66 -24.87 34.75
C GLY A 212 4.05 -25.64 33.49
N ALA A 213 4.39 -24.94 32.48
CA ALA A 213 5.11 -25.12 31.22
C ALA A 213 4.28 -24.57 30.05
N ALA A 214 4.34 -23.26 29.83
CA ALA A 214 3.79 -22.66 28.62
C ALA A 214 4.72 -23.00 27.44
N GLU A 215 4.45 -24.08 26.73
CA GLU A 215 4.99 -24.26 25.38
C GLU A 215 4.39 -23.18 24.48
N ALA A 216 5.24 -22.49 23.70
CA ALA A 216 4.79 -21.49 22.73
C ALA A 216 3.75 -22.12 21.79
N SER A 217 2.54 -21.55 21.76
CA SER A 217 1.44 -22.14 20.99
C SER A 217 1.73 -22.07 19.50
N PHE A 218 1.57 -23.21 18.81
CA PHE A 218 1.71 -23.30 17.36
C PHE A 218 0.33 -23.29 16.70
N TYR A 219 0.17 -22.42 15.71
CA TYR A 219 -1.03 -22.28 14.91
C TYR A 219 -0.75 -22.71 13.48
N PRO A 220 -1.33 -23.81 12.99
CA PRO A 220 -1.12 -24.28 11.63
C PRO A 220 -1.61 -23.26 10.61
N ALA A 221 -0.87 -23.09 9.53
CA ALA A 221 -1.29 -22.33 8.35
C ALA A 221 -0.50 -22.80 7.13
N ASP A 222 -1.19 -23.07 6.04
CA ASP A 222 -0.58 -23.44 4.77
C ASP A 222 -0.02 -22.23 4.03
N GLY A 223 -0.56 -21.03 4.34
CA GLY A 223 -0.15 -19.77 3.75
C GLY A 223 -0.31 -18.57 4.69
N ILE A 224 0.60 -17.62 4.56
CA ILE A 224 0.63 -16.41 5.37
C ILE A 224 0.65 -15.19 4.45
N PHE A 225 -0.39 -14.37 4.54
CA PHE A 225 -0.55 -13.15 3.75
C PHE A 225 -0.21 -11.93 4.57
N VAL A 226 0.80 -11.19 4.14
CA VAL A 226 1.33 -10.03 4.88
C VAL A 226 0.61 -8.76 4.45
N ALA A 227 -0.32 -8.29 5.27
CA ALA A 227 -1.16 -7.11 5.05
C ALA A 227 -0.98 -6.08 6.18
N LEU A 228 0.26 -5.68 6.44
CA LEU A 228 0.61 -4.80 7.55
C LEU A 228 0.48 -3.32 7.17
N GLY A 229 -0.33 -2.61 7.91
CA GLY A 229 -0.55 -1.17 7.76
C GLY A 229 -1.47 -0.83 6.57
N THR A 230 -0.96 -0.23 5.50
CA THR A 230 -1.73 0.14 4.29
C THR A 230 -1.09 -0.50 3.06
N ALA A 231 -1.88 -0.76 2.02
CA ALA A 231 -1.33 -1.18 0.73
C ALA A 231 -0.33 -0.14 0.20
N GLY A 232 0.91 -0.58 0.01
CA GLY A 232 1.93 0.28 -0.61
C GLY A 232 1.80 0.29 -2.12
N SER A 233 2.37 1.32 -2.79
CA SER A 233 2.35 1.41 -4.26
C SER A 233 2.90 0.16 -4.94
N ALA A 234 3.96 -0.46 -4.39
CA ALA A 234 4.56 -1.66 -4.98
C ALA A 234 3.66 -2.90 -4.87
N GLU A 235 2.96 -3.05 -3.75
CA GLU A 235 1.97 -4.10 -3.55
C GLU A 235 0.79 -3.94 -4.52
N ILE A 236 0.23 -2.72 -4.63
CA ILE A 236 -0.84 -2.39 -5.57
C ILE A 236 -0.38 -2.63 -7.02
N ALA A 237 0.81 -2.16 -7.39
CA ALA A 237 1.36 -2.35 -8.73
C ALA A 237 1.50 -3.85 -9.08
N ARG A 238 1.97 -4.66 -8.13
CA ARG A 238 2.08 -6.12 -8.28
C ARG A 238 0.72 -6.79 -8.46
N GLN A 239 -0.28 -6.40 -7.65
CA GLN A 239 -1.67 -6.90 -7.77
C GLN A 239 -2.25 -6.60 -9.15
N MET A 240 -1.90 -5.45 -9.73
CA MET A 240 -2.28 -5.07 -11.10
C MET A 240 -1.46 -5.76 -12.19
N GLY A 241 -0.43 -6.53 -11.84
CA GLY A 241 0.47 -7.20 -12.79
C GLY A 241 1.56 -6.29 -13.38
N ALA A 242 1.82 -5.13 -12.79
CA ALA A 242 2.92 -4.27 -13.20
C ALA A 242 4.29 -4.85 -12.80
N GLU A 243 5.28 -4.70 -13.68
CA GLU A 243 6.65 -5.14 -13.41
C GLU A 243 7.30 -4.33 -12.28
N LEU A 244 8.02 -5.05 -11.43
CA LEU A 244 8.88 -4.47 -10.41
C LEU A 244 10.35 -4.69 -10.78
N THR A 245 11.24 -3.85 -10.27
CA THR A 245 12.69 -4.07 -10.33
C THR A 245 13.11 -5.16 -9.33
N ASP A 246 14.35 -5.68 -9.44
CA ASP A 246 14.92 -6.65 -8.49
C ASP A 246 14.94 -6.14 -7.05
N LYS A 247 14.89 -4.82 -6.86
CA LYS A 247 14.81 -4.18 -5.54
C LYS A 247 13.36 -4.00 -5.05
N GLY A 248 12.36 -4.46 -5.82
CA GLY A 248 10.94 -4.36 -5.50
C GLY A 248 10.33 -2.97 -5.70
N ASN A 249 11.00 -2.06 -6.43
CA ASN A 249 10.44 -0.78 -6.83
C ASN A 249 9.60 -0.94 -8.12
N ILE A 250 8.62 -0.06 -8.33
CA ILE A 250 7.82 -0.08 -9.54
C ILE A 250 8.69 0.31 -10.74
N LYS A 251 8.71 -0.54 -11.77
CA LYS A 251 9.42 -0.26 -13.00
C LYS A 251 8.60 0.72 -13.85
N VAL A 252 9.21 1.85 -14.19
CA VAL A 252 8.62 2.88 -15.04
C VAL A 252 9.57 3.28 -16.17
N ASN A 253 9.00 3.81 -17.25
CA ASN A 253 9.76 4.45 -18.31
C ASN A 253 10.04 5.95 -18.00
N SER A 254 10.64 6.69 -18.93
CA SER A 254 10.93 8.12 -18.77
C SER A 254 9.67 9.01 -18.65
N GLU A 255 8.52 8.52 -19.05
CA GLU A 255 7.21 9.19 -18.95
C GLU A 255 6.44 8.74 -17.69
N MET A 256 7.08 8.02 -16.77
CA MET A 256 6.50 7.48 -15.52
C MET A 256 5.38 6.46 -15.76
N GLU A 257 5.30 5.85 -16.95
CA GLU A 257 4.36 4.78 -17.26
C GLU A 257 4.89 3.46 -16.71
N THR A 258 4.02 2.69 -16.08
CA THR A 258 4.29 1.29 -15.72
C THR A 258 4.09 0.39 -16.95
N THR A 259 4.22 -0.93 -16.77
CA THR A 259 3.89 -1.90 -17.85
C THR A 259 2.38 -2.07 -18.07
N ILE A 260 1.54 -1.49 -17.21
CA ILE A 260 0.08 -1.50 -17.33
C ILE A 260 -0.39 -0.17 -17.92
N PRO A 261 -1.07 -0.18 -19.08
CA PRO A 261 -1.58 1.04 -19.71
C PRO A 261 -2.53 1.81 -18.79
N GLY A 262 -2.30 3.12 -18.62
CA GLY A 262 -3.10 3.99 -17.74
C GLY A 262 -2.70 3.95 -16.26
N LEU A 263 -1.78 3.06 -15.87
CA LEU A 263 -1.20 3.02 -14.53
C LEU A 263 0.20 3.65 -14.56
N PHE A 264 0.38 4.70 -13.76
CA PHE A 264 1.63 5.45 -13.62
C PHE A 264 2.17 5.31 -12.19
N ALA A 265 3.48 5.59 -12.01
CA ALA A 265 4.05 5.64 -10.67
C ALA A 265 5.12 6.75 -10.58
N ALA A 266 5.21 7.39 -9.42
CA ALA A 266 6.13 8.50 -9.20
C ALA A 266 6.59 8.62 -7.74
N GLY A 267 7.78 9.14 -7.54
CA GLY A 267 8.38 9.35 -6.23
C GLY A 267 9.15 8.11 -5.74
N ASP A 268 9.25 7.96 -4.43
CA ASP A 268 10.13 6.93 -3.83
C ASP A 268 9.75 5.49 -4.21
N CYS A 269 8.49 5.24 -4.59
CA CYS A 269 8.05 3.92 -5.01
C CYS A 269 8.70 3.43 -6.32
N THR A 270 9.29 4.32 -7.13
CA THR A 270 10.06 3.99 -8.33
C THR A 270 11.55 3.74 -8.04
N GLY A 271 11.99 3.99 -6.79
CA GLY A 271 13.39 3.86 -6.37
C GLY A 271 14.27 5.06 -6.76
N GLY A 272 15.57 4.83 -6.84
CA GLY A 272 16.54 5.89 -7.19
C GLY A 272 16.82 6.84 -6.03
N LEU A 273 17.00 8.13 -6.34
CA LEU A 273 17.27 9.18 -5.35
C LEU A 273 16.03 9.50 -4.52
N LEU A 274 16.07 9.24 -3.22
CA LEU A 274 14.96 9.51 -2.29
C LEU A 274 15.00 10.96 -1.82
N GLN A 275 14.55 11.89 -2.65
CA GLN A 275 14.56 13.33 -2.41
C GLN A 275 13.28 13.99 -2.91
N VAL A 276 12.91 15.11 -2.26
CA VAL A 276 11.73 15.92 -2.64
C VAL A 276 11.82 16.36 -4.11
N SER A 277 12.98 16.83 -4.56
CA SER A 277 13.19 17.30 -5.95
C SER A 277 12.93 16.22 -6.99
N LYS A 278 13.38 14.98 -6.76
CA LYS A 278 13.08 13.84 -7.64
C LYS A 278 11.59 13.51 -7.61
N ALA A 279 10.99 13.44 -6.42
CA ALA A 279 9.56 13.14 -6.26
C ALA A 279 8.69 14.18 -6.99
N VAL A 280 9.01 15.46 -6.89
CA VAL A 280 8.34 16.56 -7.61
C VAL A 280 8.49 16.41 -9.13
N TYR A 281 9.70 16.13 -9.62
CA TYR A 281 9.94 15.91 -11.05
C TYR A 281 9.11 14.75 -11.59
N GLU A 282 9.21 13.59 -10.96
CA GLU A 282 8.49 12.38 -11.41
C GLU A 282 6.96 12.55 -11.31
N GLY A 283 6.48 13.17 -10.24
CA GLY A 283 5.06 13.52 -10.11
C GLY A 283 4.57 14.40 -11.24
N SER A 284 5.35 15.44 -11.58
CA SER A 284 5.03 16.34 -12.70
C SER A 284 4.95 15.59 -14.03
N MET A 285 5.92 14.70 -14.29
CA MET A 285 5.94 13.85 -15.48
C MET A 285 4.75 12.91 -15.52
N ALA A 286 4.45 12.22 -14.42
CA ALA A 286 3.29 11.32 -14.32
C ALA A 286 1.96 12.05 -14.59
N GLY A 287 1.79 13.26 -14.02
CA GLY A 287 0.59 14.08 -14.25
C GLY A 287 0.42 14.50 -15.71
N ILE A 288 1.51 14.88 -16.38
CA ILE A 288 1.51 15.20 -17.83
C ILE A 288 1.16 13.97 -18.66
N SER A 289 1.78 12.83 -18.36
CA SER A 289 1.61 11.59 -19.12
C SER A 289 0.21 10.99 -18.93
N ALA A 290 -0.31 11.01 -17.70
CA ALA A 290 -1.71 10.64 -17.44
C ALA A 290 -2.68 11.54 -18.22
N GLY A 291 -2.39 12.85 -18.31
CA GLY A 291 -3.17 13.78 -19.13
C GLY A 291 -3.15 13.47 -20.62
N LYS A 292 -2.02 13.03 -21.17
CA LYS A 292 -1.93 12.54 -22.56
C LYS A 292 -2.78 11.28 -22.73
N TYR A 293 -2.61 10.31 -21.82
CA TYR A 293 -3.33 9.03 -21.86
C TYR A 293 -4.85 9.22 -21.84
N VAL A 294 -5.37 10.02 -20.89
CA VAL A 294 -6.81 10.29 -20.76
C VAL A 294 -7.39 10.95 -22.02
N ARG A 295 -6.66 11.91 -22.62
CA ARG A 295 -7.10 12.53 -23.88
C ARG A 295 -7.15 11.57 -25.07
N HIS A 296 -6.30 10.56 -25.11
CA HIS A 296 -6.35 9.53 -26.16
C HIS A 296 -7.48 8.50 -25.96
N LYS A 297 -7.99 8.38 -24.73
CA LYS A 297 -9.11 7.46 -24.41
C LYS A 297 -10.49 8.13 -24.57
N LYS A 298 -10.57 9.47 -24.53
CA LYS A 298 -11.80 10.26 -24.81
C LYS A 298 -11.97 10.47 -26.31
#